data_4b7af17612390aeb75e454d394dba5f4
#
_entry.id   4b7af17612390aeb75e454d394dba5f4
#
_cell.length_a   1.000
_cell.length_b   1.000
_cell.length_c   1.000
_cell.angle_alpha   90.00
_cell.angle_beta   90.00
_cell.angle_gamma   90.00
#
_symmetry.space_group_name_H-M   'P 1'
#
loop_
_entity.id
_entity.type
_entity.pdbx_description
1 polymer ?
#
loop_
_entity_poly.entity_id
_entity_poly.type
_entity_poly.pdbx_seq_one_letter_code
_entity_poly.pdbx_strand_id
1 'polypeptide(L)'
;MSKKITLKSSDGVSFQVDEAVALMSPRIKRMIEDDRTGNGITIPNVNSAALAKVIEYCKKHVEANADDTELKAWDLDFARALEGLDKDAFFAVASAAHSLNIGGLFDLTCKSVAEMVSGKTVDQIRDIFHIKNDYTDAEEAKMRKENAWAFE
;
A
#
# COMPACT_ATOMS: atom_id res chain seq x y z
N MET A 1 -28.65 11.03 -3.06
CA MET A 1 -27.50 11.14 -3.98
C MET A 1 -26.20 11.03 -3.21
N SER A 2 -25.33 10.16 -3.66
CA SER A 2 -24.00 10.07 -3.06
C SER A 2 -23.15 11.27 -3.51
N LYS A 3 -22.48 11.89 -2.56
CA LYS A 3 -21.55 12.97 -2.81
C LYS A 3 -20.26 12.39 -3.41
N LYS A 4 -19.75 13.03 -4.41
CA LYS A 4 -18.48 12.65 -5.04
C LYS A 4 -17.34 13.54 -4.55
N ILE A 5 -16.20 12.91 -4.30
CA ILE A 5 -14.97 13.60 -3.91
C ILE A 5 -13.95 13.42 -5.02
N THR A 6 -13.28 14.49 -5.40
CA THR A 6 -12.21 14.42 -6.39
C THR A 6 -10.87 14.26 -5.68
N LEU A 7 -10.15 13.21 -6.01
CA LEU A 7 -8.80 12.95 -5.50
C LEU A 7 -7.80 13.12 -6.64
N LYS A 8 -6.74 13.86 -6.38
CA LYS A 8 -5.67 14.07 -7.36
C LYS A 8 -4.40 13.36 -6.89
N SER A 9 -3.83 12.57 -7.77
CA SER A 9 -2.55 11.92 -7.50
C SER A 9 -1.39 12.92 -7.60
N SER A 10 -0.22 12.49 -7.16
CA SER A 10 1.00 13.33 -7.21
C SER A 10 1.41 13.66 -8.64
N ASP A 11 1.04 12.83 -9.61
CA ASP A 11 1.31 13.04 -11.03
C ASP A 11 0.17 13.77 -11.79
N GLY A 12 -0.81 14.30 -11.05
CA GLY A 12 -1.84 15.18 -11.60
C GLY A 12 -3.07 14.50 -12.17
N VAL A 13 -3.23 13.19 -11.99
CA VAL A 13 -4.41 12.47 -12.45
C VAL A 13 -5.55 12.62 -11.43
N SER A 14 -6.74 12.97 -11.91
CA SER A 14 -7.92 13.15 -11.05
C SER A 14 -8.79 11.89 -11.04
N PHE A 15 -9.27 11.53 -9.86
CA PHE A 15 -10.22 10.43 -9.68
C PHE A 15 -11.45 10.95 -8.95
N GLN A 16 -12.63 10.57 -9.41
CA GLN A 16 -13.86 10.85 -8.68
C GLN A 16 -14.31 9.58 -7.96
N VAL A 17 -14.51 9.71 -6.66
CA VAL A 17 -14.92 8.58 -5.82
C VAL A 17 -16.11 9.00 -4.97
N ASP A 18 -16.91 8.03 -4.55
CA ASP A 18 -17.98 8.28 -3.59
C ASP A 18 -17.38 8.72 -2.25
N GLU A 19 -18.08 9.59 -1.56
CA GLU A 19 -17.64 10.06 -0.24
C GLU A 19 -17.37 8.89 0.71
N ALA A 20 -18.21 7.85 0.69
CA ALA A 20 -18.00 6.66 1.52
C ALA A 20 -16.65 5.99 1.25
N VAL A 21 -16.23 5.96 -0.01
CA VAL A 21 -14.93 5.40 -0.41
C VAL A 21 -13.79 6.29 0.13
N ALA A 22 -13.92 7.59 -0.03
CA ALA A 22 -12.92 8.56 0.45
C ALA A 22 -12.78 8.49 1.98
N LEU A 23 -13.88 8.29 2.70
CA LEU A 23 -13.88 8.23 4.16
C LEU A 23 -13.23 6.96 4.73
N MET A 24 -12.92 5.98 3.89
CA MET A 24 -12.12 4.82 4.31
C MET A 24 -10.71 5.23 4.74
N SER A 25 -10.21 6.35 4.25
CA SER A 25 -8.92 6.91 4.68
C SER A 25 -9.16 7.97 5.75
N PRO A 26 -8.69 7.76 6.98
CA PRO A 26 -8.77 8.79 8.02
C PRO A 26 -8.09 10.09 7.64
N ARG A 27 -7.01 10.01 6.86
CA ARG A 27 -6.30 11.20 6.38
C ARG A 27 -7.16 12.02 5.41
N ILE A 28 -7.81 11.35 4.44
CA ILE A 28 -8.70 12.03 3.49
C ILE A 28 -9.92 12.60 4.23
N LYS A 29 -10.46 11.86 5.20
CA LYS A 29 -11.55 12.33 6.04
C LYS A 29 -11.18 13.65 6.72
N ARG A 30 -9.99 13.74 7.28
CA ARG A 30 -9.51 14.96 7.93
C ARG A 30 -9.38 16.11 6.94
N MET A 31 -8.91 15.85 5.73
CA MET A 31 -8.81 16.86 4.67
C MET A 31 -10.20 17.39 4.26
N ILE A 32 -11.20 16.52 4.22
CA ILE A 32 -12.57 16.89 3.93
C ILE A 32 -13.13 17.80 5.05
N GLU A 33 -12.88 17.44 6.30
CA GLU A 33 -13.31 18.21 7.47
C GLU A 33 -12.68 19.60 7.50
N ASP A 34 -11.48 19.76 6.96
CA ASP A 34 -10.80 21.05 6.85
C ASP A 34 -11.33 21.91 5.69
N ASP A 35 -12.42 21.48 5.06
CA ASP A 35 -13.14 22.20 4.01
C ASP A 35 -12.28 22.55 2.79
N ARG A 36 -11.52 21.57 2.31
CA ARG A 36 -10.66 21.75 1.14
C ARG A 36 -11.19 20.99 -0.08
N THR A 37 -12.50 20.78 -0.13
CA THR A 37 -13.12 19.94 -1.16
C THR A 37 -13.48 20.68 -2.44
N GLY A 38 -13.46 22.03 -2.41
CA GLY A 38 -13.90 22.84 -3.56
C GLY A 38 -13.15 22.57 -4.85
N ASN A 39 -11.85 22.33 -4.75
CA ASN A 39 -10.97 22.10 -5.91
C ASN A 39 -10.37 20.70 -5.96
N GLY A 40 -10.93 19.77 -5.18
CA GLY A 40 -10.38 18.44 -5.05
C GLY A 40 -9.27 18.34 -4.00
N ILE A 41 -8.95 17.12 -3.65
CA ILE A 41 -7.92 16.83 -2.64
C ILE A 41 -6.70 16.29 -3.36
N THR A 42 -5.58 17.00 -3.26
CA THR A 42 -4.30 16.53 -3.80
C THR A 42 -3.62 15.64 -2.78
N ILE A 43 -3.25 14.44 -3.21
CA ILE A 43 -2.56 13.48 -2.35
C ILE A 43 -1.09 13.46 -2.76
N PRO A 44 -0.21 14.05 -1.95
CA PRO A 44 1.22 14.05 -2.26
C PRO A 44 1.82 12.65 -2.09
N ASN A 45 2.83 12.35 -2.87
CA ASN A 45 3.59 11.10 -2.77
C ASN A 45 2.81 9.82 -3.12
N VAL A 46 1.64 9.96 -3.76
CA VAL A 46 0.86 8.82 -4.24
C VAL A 46 0.61 9.03 -5.73
N ASN A 47 1.22 8.18 -6.56
CA ASN A 47 1.05 8.27 -8.00
C ASN A 47 -0.32 7.70 -8.44
N SER A 48 -0.68 7.94 -9.70
CA SER A 48 -1.99 7.53 -10.21
C SER A 48 -2.19 6.00 -10.18
N ALA A 49 -1.16 5.23 -10.50
CA ALA A 49 -1.25 3.77 -10.49
C ALA A 49 -1.52 3.24 -9.09
N ALA A 50 -0.80 3.75 -8.08
CA ALA A 50 -1.01 3.37 -6.69
C ALA A 50 -2.38 3.83 -6.19
N LEU A 51 -2.77 5.05 -6.51
CA LEU A 51 -4.06 5.59 -6.09
C LEU A 51 -5.23 4.79 -6.68
N ALA A 52 -5.12 4.36 -7.94
CA ALA A 52 -6.13 3.52 -8.57
C ALA A 52 -6.32 2.21 -7.80
N LYS A 53 -5.24 1.58 -7.37
CA LYS A 53 -5.29 0.34 -6.57
C LYS A 53 -5.90 0.58 -5.19
N VAL A 54 -5.54 1.66 -4.54
CA VAL A 54 -6.12 2.04 -3.24
C VAL A 54 -7.63 2.26 -3.37
N ILE A 55 -8.06 2.95 -4.39
CA ILE A 55 -9.49 3.21 -4.66
C ILE A 55 -10.22 1.89 -4.91
N GLU A 56 -9.65 1.00 -5.69
CA GLU A 56 -10.22 -0.32 -5.97
C GLU A 56 -10.47 -1.11 -4.68
N TYR A 57 -9.48 -1.13 -3.79
CA TYR A 57 -9.60 -1.79 -2.48
C TYR A 57 -10.71 -1.15 -1.63
N CYS A 58 -10.68 0.17 -1.50
CA CYS A 58 -11.66 0.90 -0.68
C CYS A 58 -13.08 0.73 -1.23
N LYS A 59 -13.25 0.80 -2.54
CA LYS A 59 -14.53 0.63 -3.19
C LYS A 59 -15.13 -0.74 -2.91
N LYS A 60 -14.31 -1.78 -3.03
CA LYS A 60 -14.76 -3.15 -2.75
C LYS A 60 -15.20 -3.31 -1.29
N HIS A 61 -14.44 -2.76 -0.37
CA HIS A 61 -14.76 -2.85 1.05
C HIS A 61 -16.00 -2.06 1.44
N VAL A 62 -16.26 -0.94 0.78
CA VAL A 62 -17.47 -0.14 1.01
C VAL A 62 -18.71 -0.85 0.43
N GLU A 63 -18.58 -1.44 -0.75
CA GLU A 63 -19.70 -2.14 -1.41
C GLU A 63 -20.03 -3.47 -0.75
N ALA A 64 -19.12 -4.00 0.04
CA ALA A 64 -19.30 -5.30 0.66
C ALA A 64 -20.35 -5.24 1.78
N ASN A 65 -21.55 -5.63 1.47
CA ASN A 65 -22.53 -6.09 2.47
C ASN A 65 -22.24 -7.55 2.81
N ALA A 66 -20.97 -7.90 2.69
CA ALA A 66 -20.63 -9.24 2.42
C ALA A 66 -20.37 -10.04 3.67
N ASP A 67 -20.70 -11.24 3.56
CA ASP A 67 -20.07 -12.35 4.23
C ASP A 67 -18.56 -12.10 4.24
N ASP A 68 -17.94 -12.08 5.42
CA ASP A 68 -16.51 -11.91 5.62
C ASP A 68 -15.68 -12.87 4.78
N THR A 69 -16.22 -14.06 4.50
CA THR A 69 -15.53 -15.10 3.72
C THR A 69 -15.29 -14.65 2.27
N GLU A 70 -16.29 -14.06 1.63
CA GLU A 70 -16.15 -13.53 0.27
C GLU A 70 -15.14 -12.39 0.22
N LEU A 71 -15.19 -11.51 1.20
CA LEU A 71 -14.31 -10.36 1.27
C LEU A 71 -12.86 -10.81 1.50
N LYS A 72 -12.64 -11.79 2.36
CA LYS A 72 -11.31 -12.37 2.58
C LYS A 72 -10.76 -13.03 1.32
N ALA A 73 -11.60 -13.75 0.58
CA ALA A 73 -11.21 -14.35 -0.69
C ALA A 73 -10.82 -13.27 -1.71
N TRP A 74 -11.61 -12.20 -1.79
CA TRP A 74 -11.31 -11.07 -2.66
C TRP A 74 -9.99 -10.39 -2.27
N ASP A 75 -9.76 -10.17 -0.97
CA ASP A 75 -8.53 -9.58 -0.46
C ASP A 75 -7.32 -10.43 -0.83
N LEU A 76 -7.42 -11.75 -0.73
CA LEU A 76 -6.36 -12.66 -1.11
C LEU A 76 -6.02 -12.57 -2.59
N ASP A 77 -7.05 -12.54 -3.45
CA ASP A 77 -6.87 -12.37 -4.88
C ASP A 77 -6.25 -11.02 -5.21
N PHE A 78 -6.68 -9.97 -4.52
CA PHE A 78 -6.13 -8.62 -4.67
C PHE A 78 -4.65 -8.59 -4.28
N ALA A 79 -4.30 -9.23 -3.17
CA ALA A 79 -2.91 -9.33 -2.72
C ALA A 79 -2.04 -10.05 -3.74
N ARG A 80 -2.54 -11.14 -4.31
CA ARG A 80 -1.82 -11.89 -5.36
C ARG A 80 -1.62 -11.06 -6.62
N ALA A 81 -2.61 -10.27 -6.99
CA ALA A 81 -2.49 -9.34 -8.12
C ALA A 81 -1.42 -8.28 -7.84
N LEU A 82 -1.36 -7.76 -6.61
CA LEU A 82 -0.31 -6.82 -6.21
C LEU A 82 1.08 -7.46 -6.26
N GLU A 83 1.21 -8.69 -5.81
CA GLU A 83 2.48 -9.43 -5.86
C GLU A 83 2.97 -9.64 -7.29
N GLY A 84 2.05 -9.73 -8.24
CA GLY A 84 2.39 -9.85 -9.67
C GLY A 84 2.86 -8.55 -10.31
N LEU A 85 2.70 -7.42 -9.63
CA LEU A 85 3.18 -6.14 -10.12
C LEU A 85 4.71 -6.05 -9.99
N ASP A 86 5.28 -5.10 -10.75
CA ASP A 86 6.64 -4.66 -10.52
C ASP A 86 6.81 -4.27 -9.03
N LYS A 87 7.97 -4.56 -8.45
CA LYS A 87 8.24 -4.28 -7.03
C LYS A 87 8.08 -2.80 -6.69
N ASP A 88 8.49 -1.90 -7.57
CA ASP A 88 8.31 -0.46 -7.36
C ASP A 88 6.83 -0.11 -7.29
N ALA A 89 6.01 -0.69 -8.17
CA ALA A 89 4.56 -0.48 -8.18
C ALA A 89 3.92 -1.06 -6.92
N PHE A 90 4.35 -2.25 -6.49
CA PHE A 90 3.88 -2.86 -5.25
C PHE A 90 4.18 -1.98 -4.03
N PHE A 91 5.42 -1.51 -3.91
CA PHE A 91 5.81 -0.65 -2.80
C PHE A 91 5.11 0.71 -2.84
N ALA A 92 4.80 1.21 -4.03
CA ALA A 92 4.02 2.44 -4.16
C ALA A 92 2.62 2.27 -3.56
N VAL A 93 1.98 1.12 -3.76
CA VAL A 93 0.68 0.82 -3.15
C VAL A 93 0.81 0.70 -1.62
N ALA A 94 1.83 0.00 -1.14
CA ALA A 94 2.08 -0.14 0.30
C ALA A 94 2.32 1.21 0.97
N SER A 95 3.13 2.06 0.34
CA SER A 95 3.40 3.43 0.82
C SER A 95 2.13 4.27 0.82
N ALA A 96 1.30 4.13 -0.21
CA ALA A 96 0.02 4.84 -0.29
C ALA A 96 -0.91 4.42 0.84
N ALA A 97 -1.01 3.13 1.11
CA ALA A 97 -1.83 2.61 2.21
C ALA A 97 -1.38 3.19 3.56
N HIS A 98 -0.08 3.26 3.77
CA HIS A 98 0.48 3.86 4.98
C HIS A 98 0.21 5.36 5.06
N SER A 99 0.48 6.09 3.98
CA SER A 99 0.27 7.54 3.91
C SER A 99 -1.20 7.94 4.11
N LEU A 100 -2.11 7.15 3.57
CA LEU A 100 -3.54 7.39 3.69
C LEU A 100 -4.16 6.76 4.93
N ASN A 101 -3.34 6.05 5.69
CA ASN A 101 -3.74 5.40 6.94
C ASN A 101 -4.88 4.41 6.77
N ILE A 102 -4.83 3.63 5.69
CA ILE A 102 -5.79 2.55 5.42
C ILE A 102 -5.22 1.26 6.00
N GLY A 103 -5.52 0.99 7.27
CA GLY A 103 -4.91 -0.09 8.05
C GLY A 103 -5.08 -1.47 7.43
N GLY A 104 -6.27 -1.79 6.93
CA GLY A 104 -6.54 -3.09 6.32
C GLY A 104 -5.70 -3.35 5.07
N LEU A 105 -5.56 -2.34 4.21
CA LEU A 105 -4.73 -2.47 3.01
C LEU A 105 -3.25 -2.54 3.37
N PHE A 106 -2.82 -1.74 4.34
CA PHE A 106 -1.44 -1.77 4.82
C PHE A 106 -1.08 -3.15 5.40
N ASP A 107 -1.97 -3.73 6.23
CA ASP A 107 -1.78 -5.06 6.78
C ASP A 107 -1.69 -6.12 5.68
N LEU A 108 -2.52 -5.99 4.64
CA LEU A 108 -2.53 -6.91 3.51
C LEU A 108 -1.20 -6.87 2.76
N THR A 109 -0.67 -5.66 2.50
CA THR A 109 0.63 -5.50 1.83
C THR A 109 1.77 -6.01 2.72
N CYS A 110 1.70 -5.79 4.02
CA CYS A 110 2.71 -6.30 4.97
C CYS A 110 2.75 -7.83 4.99
N LYS A 111 1.60 -8.49 4.95
CA LYS A 111 1.53 -9.95 4.86
C LYS A 111 2.16 -10.45 3.56
N SER A 112 1.89 -9.77 2.45
CA SER A 112 2.50 -10.11 1.16
C SER A 112 4.01 -10.01 1.19
N VAL A 113 4.55 -8.95 1.80
CA VAL A 113 6.00 -8.79 1.97
C VAL A 113 6.56 -9.93 2.82
N ALA A 114 5.91 -10.26 3.93
CA ALA A 114 6.34 -11.35 4.80
C ALA A 114 6.41 -12.69 4.05
N GLU A 115 5.44 -12.97 3.20
CA GLU A 115 5.43 -14.18 2.39
C GLU A 115 6.55 -14.17 1.36
N MET A 116 6.82 -13.02 0.74
CA MET A 116 7.90 -12.88 -0.25
C MET A 116 9.27 -13.14 0.35
N VAL A 117 9.49 -12.79 1.61
CA VAL A 117 10.81 -12.93 2.26
C VAL A 117 10.95 -14.20 3.08
N SER A 118 9.86 -14.92 3.31
CA SER A 118 9.88 -16.14 4.13
C SER A 118 10.80 -17.21 3.53
N GLY A 119 11.72 -17.71 4.33
CA GLY A 119 12.66 -18.76 3.92
C GLY A 119 13.75 -18.30 2.97
N LYS A 120 13.89 -17.00 2.74
CA LYS A 120 14.90 -16.48 1.81
C LYS A 120 16.10 -15.91 2.54
N THR A 121 17.27 -16.01 1.88
CA THR A 121 18.50 -15.39 2.40
C THR A 121 18.46 -13.88 2.24
N VAL A 122 19.36 -13.19 2.95
CA VAL A 122 19.49 -11.73 2.83
C VAL A 122 19.77 -11.31 1.38
N ASP A 123 20.64 -12.04 0.69
CA ASP A 123 20.96 -11.73 -0.72
C ASP A 123 19.76 -11.93 -1.63
N GLN A 124 18.97 -12.99 -1.41
CA GLN A 124 17.74 -13.23 -2.17
C GLN A 124 16.71 -12.13 -1.93
N ILE A 125 16.59 -11.64 -0.69
CA ILE A 125 15.70 -10.54 -0.34
C ILE A 125 16.13 -9.25 -1.05
N ARG A 126 17.43 -8.97 -1.10
CA ARG A 126 17.97 -7.82 -1.83
C ARG A 126 17.63 -7.89 -3.32
N ASP A 127 17.75 -9.07 -3.92
CA ASP A 127 17.40 -9.29 -5.32
C ASP A 127 15.91 -9.04 -5.58
N ILE A 128 15.03 -9.54 -4.69
CA ILE A 128 13.58 -9.37 -4.83
C ILE A 128 13.20 -7.89 -4.79
N PHE A 129 13.81 -7.12 -3.89
CA PHE A 129 13.45 -5.72 -3.67
C PHE A 129 14.38 -4.74 -4.36
N HIS A 130 15.33 -5.23 -5.16
CA HIS A 130 16.30 -4.39 -5.87
C HIS A 130 17.09 -3.47 -4.93
N ILE A 131 17.40 -3.98 -3.74
CA ILE A 131 18.15 -3.24 -2.73
C ILE A 131 19.63 -3.43 -2.97
N LYS A 132 20.35 -2.31 -3.16
CA LYS A 132 21.79 -2.35 -3.33
C LYS A 132 22.46 -2.58 -1.99
N ASN A 133 23.47 -3.47 -1.96
CA ASN A 133 24.28 -3.67 -0.78
C ASN A 133 25.33 -2.57 -0.68
N ASP A 134 25.11 -1.61 0.21
CA ASP A 134 26.01 -0.48 0.45
C ASP A 134 27.07 -0.77 1.53
N TYR A 135 26.99 -1.95 2.16
CA TYR A 135 27.95 -2.33 3.20
C TYR A 135 29.23 -2.91 2.58
N THR A 136 30.36 -2.59 3.20
CA THR A 136 31.60 -3.30 2.90
C THR A 136 31.52 -4.73 3.47
N ASP A 137 32.38 -5.64 3.00
CA ASP A 137 32.42 -7.01 3.50
C ASP A 137 32.63 -7.05 5.02
N ALA A 138 33.51 -6.17 5.54
CA ALA A 138 33.78 -6.07 6.96
C ALA A 138 32.57 -5.58 7.75
N GLU A 139 31.86 -4.57 7.23
CA GLU A 139 30.65 -4.04 7.86
C GLU A 139 29.53 -5.06 7.88
N GLU A 140 29.37 -5.79 6.78
CA GLU A 140 28.36 -6.84 6.68
C GLU A 140 28.65 -7.99 7.65
N ALA A 141 29.91 -8.42 7.74
CA ALA A 141 30.32 -9.47 8.66
C ALA A 141 30.09 -9.06 10.12
N LYS A 142 30.37 -7.81 10.47
CA LYS A 142 30.13 -7.26 11.80
C LYS A 142 28.64 -7.26 12.12
N MET A 143 27.81 -6.80 11.19
CA MET A 143 26.36 -6.74 11.37
C MET A 143 25.77 -8.13 11.55
N ARG A 144 26.20 -9.12 10.77
CA ARG A 144 25.74 -10.51 10.90
C ARG A 144 26.11 -11.09 12.25
N LYS A 145 27.30 -10.78 12.73
CA LYS A 145 27.77 -11.24 14.04
C LYS A 145 26.93 -10.65 15.18
N GLU A 146 26.65 -9.36 15.12
CA GLU A 146 25.85 -8.66 16.12
C GLU A 146 24.39 -9.07 16.11
N ASN A 147 23.87 -9.50 14.97
CA ASN A 147 22.47 -9.84 14.76
C ASN A 147 22.29 -11.31 14.35
N ALA A 148 23.14 -12.20 14.83
CA ALA A 148 23.14 -13.61 14.46
C ALA A 148 21.75 -14.27 14.66
N TRP A 149 21.03 -13.85 15.68
CA TRP A 149 19.66 -14.32 15.95
C TRP A 149 18.68 -14.06 14.82
N ALA A 150 18.90 -13.03 14.02
CA ALA A 150 18.02 -12.65 12.92
C ALA A 150 18.33 -13.42 11.63
N PHE A 151 19.52 -14.05 11.53
CA PHE A 151 20.00 -14.74 10.35
C PHE A 151 20.03 -16.27 10.49
N GLU A 152 19.56 -16.77 11.61
CA GLU A 152 19.45 -18.21 11.85
C GLU A 152 18.27 -18.84 11.11
#